data_a6af13305d38ec9601ff86b9d2d2630a
#
_entry.id   a6af13305d38ec9601ff86b9d2d2630a
#
_cell.length_a   1.000
_cell.length_b   1.000
_cell.length_c   1.000
_cell.angle_alpha   90.00
_cell.angle_beta   90.00
_cell.angle_gamma   90.00
#
_symmetry.space_group_name_H-M   'P 1'
#
loop_
_entity.id
_entity.type
_entity.pdbx_description
1 polymer ?
#
loop_
_entity_poly.entity_id
_entity_poly.type
_entity_poly.pdbx_seq_one_letter_code
_entity_poly.pdbx_strand_id
1 'polypeptide(L)'
;MVIGMIAAALGYARTDPRIQDLNQLDFAVRVDQPGQLLTDFQTVEWKRNTRKITYRDYLQDAVFVAAIGHADDDWIERIATALKRPRFQLYLGRRANAPAGVLKMQLFAGAEPIAALSQLEWQAAPWFQRRHHQQATYSAQVYADKHLLSTGAVKLLRDQVQSFDQRDRRYGLRASRQTRVELANPRYQAAKTDHDVWAEL
;
A
#
# COMPACT_ATOMS: atom_id res chain seq x y z
N MET A 1 -5.82 -0.46 7.13
CA MET A 1 -6.68 -0.27 5.93
C MET A 1 -6.75 -1.54 5.08
N VAL A 2 -5.64 -2.21 4.75
CA VAL A 2 -5.62 -3.44 3.94
C VAL A 2 -6.42 -4.57 4.58
N ILE A 3 -6.25 -4.84 5.88
CA ILE A 3 -7.06 -5.83 6.62
C ILE A 3 -8.57 -5.57 6.45
N GLY A 4 -9.01 -4.31 6.48
CA GLY A 4 -10.42 -3.97 6.26
C GLY A 4 -10.90 -4.26 4.84
N MET A 5 -10.04 -4.11 3.82
CA MET A 5 -10.34 -4.52 2.45
C MET A 5 -10.47 -6.04 2.33
N ILE A 6 -9.54 -6.79 2.94
CA ILE A 6 -9.57 -8.26 2.96
C ILE A 6 -10.85 -8.76 3.66
N ALA A 7 -11.18 -8.21 4.83
CA ALA A 7 -12.41 -8.53 5.55
C ALA A 7 -13.66 -8.27 4.70
N ALA A 8 -13.71 -7.13 4.00
CA ALA A 8 -14.82 -6.80 3.10
C ALA A 8 -14.90 -7.77 1.90
N ALA A 9 -13.75 -8.13 1.32
CA ALA A 9 -13.68 -9.09 0.23
C ALA A 9 -14.19 -10.46 0.64
N LEU A 10 -13.82 -10.95 1.82
CA LEU A 10 -14.24 -12.21 2.41
C LEU A 10 -15.71 -12.18 2.89
N GLY A 11 -16.34 -11.00 2.93
CA GLY A 11 -17.73 -10.85 3.39
C GLY A 11 -17.88 -10.83 4.90
N TYR A 12 -16.82 -10.49 5.65
CA TYR A 12 -16.90 -10.39 7.10
C TYR A 12 -17.63 -9.10 7.52
N ALA A 13 -18.67 -9.25 8.32
CA ALA A 13 -19.32 -8.11 8.96
C ALA A 13 -18.37 -7.43 9.96
N ARG A 14 -18.63 -6.17 10.32
CA ARG A 14 -17.73 -5.41 11.22
C ARG A 14 -17.57 -6.01 12.62
N THR A 15 -18.52 -6.81 13.04
CA THR A 15 -18.55 -7.54 14.32
C THR A 15 -18.09 -8.99 14.20
N ASP A 16 -17.66 -9.42 13.00
CA ASP A 16 -17.25 -10.81 12.76
C ASP A 16 -15.93 -11.09 13.50
N PRO A 17 -15.89 -12.12 14.37
CA PRO A 17 -14.68 -12.45 15.15
C PRO A 17 -13.49 -12.86 14.25
N ARG A 18 -13.76 -13.42 13.07
CA ARG A 18 -12.70 -13.84 12.11
C ARG A 18 -11.83 -12.69 11.61
N ILE A 19 -12.26 -11.43 11.83
CA ILE A 19 -11.41 -10.26 11.55
C ILE A 19 -10.11 -10.33 12.36
N GLN A 20 -10.15 -10.90 13.57
CA GLN A 20 -8.97 -11.04 14.42
C GLN A 20 -7.94 -12.00 13.82
N ASP A 21 -8.38 -13.04 13.11
CA ASP A 21 -7.48 -14.01 12.46
C ASP A 21 -6.63 -13.33 11.37
N LEU A 22 -7.16 -12.28 10.73
CA LEU A 22 -6.43 -11.52 9.72
C LEU A 22 -5.20 -10.78 10.26
N ASN A 23 -5.08 -10.62 11.59
CA ASN A 23 -3.86 -10.08 12.20
C ASN A 23 -2.68 -11.07 12.22
N GLN A 24 -2.92 -12.35 11.87
CA GLN A 24 -1.87 -13.36 11.73
C GLN A 24 -1.15 -13.27 10.37
N LEU A 25 -1.70 -12.49 9.43
CA LEU A 25 -1.06 -12.25 8.14
C LEU A 25 0.20 -11.39 8.33
N ASP A 26 1.29 -11.84 7.76
CA ASP A 26 2.50 -11.04 7.57
C ASP A 26 2.24 -9.91 6.61
N PHE A 27 2.72 -8.71 6.93
CA PHE A 27 2.41 -7.52 6.16
C PHE A 27 3.64 -6.68 5.86
N ALA A 28 3.81 -6.35 4.58
CA ALA A 28 4.80 -5.38 4.13
C ALA A 28 4.20 -4.47 3.04
N VAL A 29 4.68 -3.23 2.98
CA VAL A 29 4.30 -2.25 1.95
C VAL A 29 5.53 -1.60 1.37
N ARG A 30 5.65 -1.61 0.05
CA ARG A 30 6.65 -0.87 -0.72
C ARG A 30 6.02 0.41 -1.28
N VAL A 31 6.74 1.52 -1.13
CA VAL A 31 6.32 2.83 -1.64
C VAL A 31 6.96 3.04 -3.01
N ASP A 32 6.23 2.73 -4.06
CA ASP A 32 6.71 2.86 -5.44
C ASP A 32 6.64 4.31 -5.92
N GLN A 33 5.66 5.04 -5.44
CA GLN A 33 5.47 6.47 -5.69
C GLN A 33 4.83 7.11 -4.46
N PRO A 34 5.48 8.05 -3.78
CA PRO A 34 5.02 8.56 -2.49
C PRO A 34 3.73 9.38 -2.59
N GLY A 35 3.47 9.98 -3.75
CA GLY A 35 2.33 10.86 -3.96
C GLY A 35 2.48 12.24 -3.31
N GLN A 36 1.38 12.97 -3.27
CA GLN A 36 1.28 14.31 -2.69
C GLN A 36 0.04 14.41 -1.80
N LEU A 37 0.13 15.20 -0.73
CA LEU A 37 -1.03 15.47 0.12
C LEU A 37 -1.96 16.46 -0.58
N LEU A 38 -3.22 16.08 -0.73
CA LEU A 38 -4.31 16.93 -1.22
C LEU A 38 -5.29 17.17 -0.08
N THR A 39 -5.45 18.42 0.33
CA THR A 39 -6.48 18.80 1.29
C THR A 39 -7.71 19.32 0.55
N ASP A 40 -8.83 18.60 0.68
CA ASP A 40 -10.14 18.99 0.18
C ASP A 40 -10.98 19.57 1.30
N PHE A 41 -11.89 20.46 1.00
CA PHE A 41 -12.85 20.98 1.97
C PHE A 41 -14.28 20.70 1.53
N GLN A 42 -15.15 20.47 2.50
CA GLN A 42 -16.57 20.24 2.28
C GLN A 42 -17.38 21.04 3.27
N THR A 43 -18.46 21.66 2.78
CA THR A 43 -19.46 22.29 3.62
C THR A 43 -20.51 21.26 4.01
N VAL A 44 -20.71 21.08 5.31
CA VAL A 44 -21.74 20.18 5.86
C VAL A 44 -22.81 21.03 6.54
N GLU A 45 -24.04 20.89 6.11
CA GLU A 45 -25.18 21.44 6.84
C GLU A 45 -25.68 20.37 7.82
N TRP A 46 -25.36 20.52 9.10
CA TRP A 46 -25.72 19.57 10.15
C TRP A 46 -27.03 19.91 10.85
N LYS A 47 -27.50 21.15 10.69
CA LYS A 47 -28.78 21.67 11.15
C LYS A 47 -29.22 22.74 10.14
N ARG A 48 -30.53 22.93 9.98
CA ARG A 48 -31.11 23.93 9.07
C ARG A 48 -30.43 25.29 9.25
N ASN A 49 -29.90 25.85 8.16
CA ASN A 49 -29.16 27.12 8.10
C ASN A 49 -27.87 27.16 8.93
N THR A 50 -27.34 26.01 9.38
CA THR A 50 -26.09 25.95 10.14
C THR A 50 -25.08 25.11 9.38
N ARG A 51 -24.08 25.77 8.75
CA ARG A 51 -23.05 25.14 7.92
C ARG A 51 -21.72 25.11 8.66
N LYS A 52 -20.99 24.02 8.52
CA LYS A 52 -19.64 23.85 9.01
C LYS A 52 -18.73 23.40 7.87
N ILE A 53 -17.57 24.04 7.76
CA ILE A 53 -16.51 23.57 6.84
C ILE A 53 -15.74 22.46 7.54
N THR A 54 -15.51 21.37 6.82
CA THR A 54 -14.65 20.26 7.24
C THR A 54 -13.57 20.04 6.22
N TYR A 55 -12.34 19.82 6.69
CA TYR A 55 -11.19 19.52 5.84
C TYR A 55 -10.93 18.03 5.82
N ARG A 56 -10.46 17.52 4.67
CA ARG A 56 -10.15 16.12 4.46
C ARG A 56 -8.87 16.00 3.66
N ASP A 57 -7.91 15.30 4.24
CA ASP A 57 -6.65 15.01 3.57
C ASP A 57 -6.76 13.70 2.79
N TYR A 58 -6.26 13.73 1.57
CA TYR A 58 -6.13 12.61 0.65
C TYR A 58 -4.69 12.51 0.17
N LEU A 59 -4.26 11.31 -0.19
CA LEU A 59 -2.98 11.09 -0.83
C LEU A 59 -3.22 10.93 -2.34
N GLN A 60 -2.78 11.93 -3.11
CA GLN A 60 -2.93 11.97 -4.56
C GLN A 60 -1.69 11.39 -5.24
N ASP A 61 -1.88 10.69 -6.35
CA ASP A 61 -0.81 10.12 -7.18
C ASP A 61 0.16 9.19 -6.43
N ALA A 62 -0.27 8.58 -5.34
CA ALA A 62 0.52 7.60 -4.63
C ALA A 62 0.37 6.21 -5.24
N VAL A 63 1.47 5.45 -5.31
CA VAL A 63 1.46 4.04 -5.71
C VAL A 63 2.16 3.22 -4.63
N PHE A 64 1.42 2.30 -4.05
CA PHE A 64 1.89 1.37 -3.04
C PHE A 64 1.71 -0.06 -3.52
N VAL A 65 2.68 -0.92 -3.23
CA VAL A 65 2.58 -2.35 -3.40
C VAL A 65 2.51 -2.99 -2.01
N ALA A 66 1.38 -3.61 -1.70
CA ALA A 66 1.21 -4.34 -0.44
C ALA A 66 1.44 -5.83 -0.67
N ALA A 67 2.31 -6.43 0.13
CA ALA A 67 2.51 -7.87 0.21
C ALA A 67 1.89 -8.39 1.51
N ILE A 68 1.19 -9.50 1.41
CA ILE A 68 0.69 -10.28 2.53
C ILE A 68 1.24 -11.69 2.42
N GLY A 69 1.61 -12.27 3.54
CA GLY A 69 2.14 -13.64 3.64
C GLY A 69 1.47 -14.42 4.75
N HIS A 70 1.49 -15.73 4.62
CA HIS A 70 1.11 -16.67 5.65
C HIS A 70 1.64 -18.07 5.30
N ALA A 71 1.85 -18.94 6.29
CA ALA A 71 2.30 -20.31 6.07
C ALA A 71 1.23 -21.21 5.42
N ASP A 72 -0.04 -20.83 5.49
CA ASP A 72 -1.17 -21.54 4.86
C ASP A 72 -1.43 -20.93 3.48
N ASP A 73 -0.97 -21.61 2.43
CA ASP A 73 -1.13 -21.17 1.03
C ASP A 73 -2.61 -21.15 0.62
N ASP A 74 -3.44 -22.08 1.09
CA ASP A 74 -4.87 -22.12 0.81
C ASP A 74 -5.58 -20.87 1.32
N TRP A 75 -5.13 -20.35 2.46
CA TRP A 75 -5.67 -19.10 3.00
C TRP A 75 -5.31 -17.91 2.13
N ILE A 76 -4.06 -17.83 1.69
CA ILE A 76 -3.59 -16.78 0.75
C ILE A 76 -4.37 -16.83 -0.56
N GLU A 77 -4.58 -18.03 -1.14
CA GLU A 77 -5.36 -18.21 -2.36
C GLU A 77 -6.84 -17.81 -2.19
N ARG A 78 -7.43 -18.13 -1.05
CA ARG A 78 -8.80 -17.70 -0.71
C ARG A 78 -8.90 -16.18 -0.62
N ILE A 79 -7.92 -15.51 0.00
CA ILE A 79 -7.86 -14.04 0.08
C ILE A 79 -7.71 -13.45 -1.32
N ALA A 80 -6.81 -13.97 -2.14
CA ALA A 80 -6.61 -13.52 -3.52
C ALA A 80 -7.87 -13.68 -4.36
N THR A 81 -8.55 -14.82 -4.24
CA THR A 81 -9.83 -15.09 -4.92
C THR A 81 -10.93 -14.13 -4.46
N ALA A 82 -11.03 -13.88 -3.14
CA ALA A 82 -12.00 -12.97 -2.58
C ALA A 82 -11.75 -11.51 -3.04
N LEU A 83 -10.50 -11.07 -3.12
CA LEU A 83 -10.15 -9.73 -3.61
C LEU A 83 -10.46 -9.54 -5.10
N LYS A 84 -10.44 -10.62 -5.92
CA LYS A 84 -10.87 -10.58 -7.34
C LYS A 84 -12.40 -10.54 -7.48
N ARG A 85 -13.13 -11.14 -6.53
CA ARG A 85 -14.60 -11.23 -6.52
C ARG A 85 -15.14 -10.88 -5.13
N PRO A 86 -15.02 -9.61 -4.72
CA PRO A 86 -15.30 -9.20 -3.36
C PRO A 86 -16.80 -9.33 -3.02
N ARG A 87 -17.09 -9.82 -1.81
CA ARG A 87 -18.46 -9.91 -1.30
C ARG A 87 -19.06 -8.55 -1.00
N PHE A 88 -18.24 -7.62 -0.44
CA PHE A 88 -18.60 -6.24 -0.19
C PHE A 88 -17.70 -5.30 -1.00
N GLN A 89 -18.22 -4.11 -1.34
CA GLN A 89 -17.47 -3.09 -2.05
C GLN A 89 -16.16 -2.75 -1.33
N LEU A 90 -15.05 -2.79 -2.07
CA LEU A 90 -13.72 -2.45 -1.56
C LEU A 90 -13.51 -0.94 -1.54
N TYR A 91 -12.84 -0.45 -0.49
CA TYR A 91 -12.37 0.94 -0.40
C TYR A 91 -11.23 1.05 0.61
N LEU A 92 -10.35 2.03 0.41
CA LEU A 92 -9.22 2.34 1.29
C LEU A 92 -9.57 3.50 2.24
N GLY A 93 -10.04 3.15 3.44
CA GLY A 93 -10.40 4.11 4.48
C GLY A 93 -11.76 4.75 4.25
N ARG A 94 -11.92 5.65 3.27
CA ARG A 94 -13.20 6.30 2.96
C ARG A 94 -13.88 5.61 1.78
N ARG A 95 -15.21 5.56 1.77
CA ARG A 95 -15.98 4.95 0.66
C ARG A 95 -15.71 5.59 -0.70
N ALA A 96 -15.32 6.87 -0.72
CA ALA A 96 -14.91 7.57 -1.94
C ALA A 96 -13.59 7.03 -2.53
N ASN A 97 -12.77 6.33 -1.76
CA ASN A 97 -11.48 5.79 -2.20
C ASN A 97 -11.63 4.31 -2.64
N ALA A 98 -12.53 4.06 -3.57
CA ALA A 98 -12.67 2.73 -4.19
C ALA A 98 -11.50 2.47 -5.15
N PRO A 99 -11.08 1.20 -5.34
CA PRO A 99 -10.09 0.84 -6.36
C PRO A 99 -10.55 1.29 -7.75
N ALA A 100 -9.62 1.86 -8.54
CA ALA A 100 -9.86 2.28 -9.91
C ALA A 100 -9.72 1.08 -10.88
N GLY A 101 -10.56 0.07 -10.73
CA GLY A 101 -10.56 -1.16 -11.52
C GLY A 101 -10.19 -2.38 -10.71
N VAL A 102 -9.84 -3.47 -11.41
CA VAL A 102 -9.46 -4.74 -10.79
C VAL A 102 -8.07 -4.62 -10.14
N LEU A 103 -7.96 -5.08 -8.90
CA LEU A 103 -6.67 -5.13 -8.20
C LEU A 103 -5.71 -6.06 -8.96
N LYS A 104 -4.53 -5.55 -9.30
CA LYS A 104 -3.46 -6.36 -9.84
C LYS A 104 -2.84 -7.16 -8.70
N MET A 105 -2.85 -8.48 -8.80
CA MET A 105 -2.32 -9.38 -7.79
C MET A 105 -1.43 -10.43 -8.43
N GLN A 106 -0.34 -10.77 -7.76
CA GLN A 106 0.59 -11.83 -8.12
C GLN A 106 0.84 -12.68 -6.88
N LEU A 107 0.84 -14.01 -7.07
CA LEU A 107 1.19 -14.98 -6.03
C LEU A 107 2.65 -15.38 -6.21
N PHE A 108 3.37 -15.45 -5.11
CA PHE A 108 4.78 -15.86 -5.03
C PHE A 108 4.86 -17.05 -4.07
N ALA A 109 4.86 -18.25 -4.64
CA ALA A 109 4.94 -19.48 -3.83
C ALA A 109 6.28 -19.55 -3.07
N GLY A 110 6.21 -19.82 -1.78
CA GLY A 110 7.38 -19.98 -0.92
C GLY A 110 8.22 -18.72 -0.69
N ALA A 111 7.74 -17.54 -1.09
CA ALA A 111 8.47 -16.29 -0.92
C ALA A 111 7.97 -15.50 0.29
N GLU A 112 8.89 -15.03 1.10
CA GLU A 112 8.63 -14.04 2.15
C GLU A 112 8.14 -12.71 1.56
N PRO A 113 7.27 -11.92 2.25
CA PRO A 113 6.73 -10.66 1.73
C PRO A 113 7.79 -9.67 1.22
N ILE A 114 8.94 -9.57 1.89
CA ILE A 114 10.03 -8.67 1.48
C ILE A 114 10.68 -9.16 0.17
N ALA A 115 10.91 -10.47 0.04
CA ALA A 115 11.48 -11.04 -1.17
C ALA A 115 10.53 -10.86 -2.36
N ALA A 116 9.23 -11.09 -2.17
CA ALA A 116 8.21 -10.84 -3.20
C ALA A 116 8.19 -9.37 -3.65
N LEU A 117 8.26 -8.43 -2.71
CA LEU A 117 8.33 -7.00 -3.02
C LEU A 117 9.62 -6.62 -3.77
N SER A 118 10.74 -7.29 -3.50
CA SER A 118 12.03 -7.04 -4.18
C SER A 118 12.05 -7.60 -5.61
N GLN A 119 11.33 -8.69 -5.86
CA GLN A 119 11.24 -9.34 -7.19
C GLN A 119 10.28 -8.62 -8.13
N LEU A 120 9.27 -7.97 -7.58
CA LEU A 120 8.27 -7.28 -8.39
C LEU A 120 8.85 -5.98 -8.96
N GLU A 121 8.72 -5.80 -10.27
CA GLU A 121 9.13 -4.58 -10.96
C GLU A 121 8.55 -3.31 -10.34
N TRP A 122 9.20 -2.18 -10.60
CA TRP A 122 8.76 -0.87 -10.13
C TRP A 122 7.41 -0.48 -10.73
N GLN A 123 6.38 -0.32 -9.90
CA GLN A 123 5.00 -0.08 -10.32
C GLN A 123 4.62 1.41 -10.39
N ALA A 124 5.57 2.33 -10.20
CA ALA A 124 5.31 3.75 -10.33
C ALA A 124 4.76 4.12 -11.71
N ALA A 125 3.99 5.19 -11.77
CA ALA A 125 3.46 5.70 -13.03
C ALA A 125 4.57 6.05 -14.04
N PRO A 126 4.36 5.87 -15.36
CA PRO A 126 5.39 6.12 -16.38
C PRO A 126 5.97 7.54 -16.34
N TRP A 127 5.18 8.54 -15.98
CA TRP A 127 5.65 9.91 -15.84
C TRP A 127 6.60 10.08 -14.66
N PHE A 128 6.34 9.37 -13.54
CA PHE A 128 7.21 9.40 -12.36
C PHE A 128 8.54 8.69 -12.65
N GLN A 129 8.49 7.53 -13.32
CA GLN A 129 9.70 6.81 -13.77
C GLN A 129 10.56 7.67 -14.71
N ARG A 130 9.93 8.38 -15.67
CA ARG A 130 10.64 9.33 -16.57
C ARG A 130 11.28 10.49 -15.83
N ARG A 131 10.64 11.00 -14.76
CA ARG A 131 11.22 12.06 -13.92
C ARG A 131 12.54 11.62 -13.27
N HIS A 132 12.70 10.32 -13.05
CA HIS A 132 13.90 9.69 -12.49
C HIS A 132 14.80 9.04 -13.57
N HIS A 133 14.68 9.41 -14.84
CA HIS A 133 15.35 8.75 -15.97
C HIS A 133 16.88 8.73 -15.87
N GLN A 134 17.50 9.64 -15.12
CA GLN A 134 18.94 9.68 -14.88
C GLN A 134 19.42 8.63 -13.85
N GLN A 135 18.52 7.97 -13.15
CA GLN A 135 18.83 6.96 -12.15
C GLN A 135 18.52 5.57 -12.71
N ALA A 136 19.55 4.72 -12.78
CA ALA A 136 19.38 3.34 -13.25
C ALA A 136 18.50 2.51 -12.30
N THR A 137 18.53 2.85 -10.99
CA THR A 137 17.70 2.23 -9.96
C THR A 137 16.97 3.28 -9.14
N TYR A 138 15.84 2.90 -8.58
CA TYR A 138 15.05 3.67 -7.64
C TYR A 138 15.03 2.98 -6.28
N SER A 139 15.47 3.69 -5.24
CA SER A 139 15.51 3.18 -3.86
C SER A 139 14.14 3.33 -3.21
N ALA A 140 13.30 2.31 -3.32
CA ALA A 140 11.95 2.31 -2.78
C ALA A 140 11.94 1.97 -1.29
N GLN A 141 11.21 2.76 -0.50
CA GLN A 141 11.03 2.51 0.93
C GLN A 141 10.04 1.37 1.17
N VAL A 142 10.37 0.48 2.10
CA VAL A 142 9.52 -0.64 2.53
C VAL A 142 9.25 -0.52 4.02
N TYR A 143 7.98 -0.63 4.39
CA TYR A 143 7.51 -0.76 5.76
C TYR A 143 7.00 -2.18 5.96
N ALA A 144 7.47 -2.87 6.98
CA ALA A 144 7.10 -4.26 7.21
C ALA A 144 6.89 -4.55 8.69
N ASP A 145 6.22 -5.64 8.99
CA ASP A 145 6.14 -6.16 10.34
C ASP A 145 7.52 -6.43 10.90
N LYS A 146 7.70 -6.16 12.18
CA LYS A 146 9.02 -6.22 12.86
C LYS A 146 9.75 -7.53 12.61
N HIS A 147 9.05 -8.66 12.63
CA HIS A 147 9.65 -10.00 12.52
C HIS A 147 10.18 -10.30 11.11
N LEU A 148 9.68 -9.63 10.07
CA LEU A 148 10.13 -9.78 8.69
C LEU A 148 11.49 -9.10 8.41
N LEU A 149 11.99 -8.30 9.34
CA LEU A 149 13.24 -7.55 9.21
C LEU A 149 14.10 -7.75 10.47
N SER A 150 15.35 -8.22 10.30
CA SER A 150 16.29 -8.43 11.39
C SER A 150 16.86 -7.13 11.96
N THR A 151 16.97 -6.08 11.15
CA THR A 151 17.62 -4.81 11.49
C THR A 151 16.66 -3.63 11.32
N GLY A 152 17.06 -2.46 11.83
CA GLY A 152 16.31 -1.22 11.73
C GLY A 152 15.56 -0.85 13.01
N ALA A 153 15.31 0.45 13.20
CA ALA A 153 14.57 0.97 14.34
C ALA A 153 13.14 0.46 14.34
N VAL A 154 12.66 0.05 15.52
CA VAL A 154 11.28 -0.41 15.71
C VAL A 154 10.38 0.80 15.91
N LYS A 155 9.30 0.87 15.14
CA LYS A 155 8.25 1.86 15.27
C LYS A 155 6.94 1.16 15.67
N LEU A 156 6.29 1.67 16.70
CA LEU A 156 4.98 1.19 17.12
C LEU A 156 3.89 1.98 16.38
N LEU A 157 3.02 1.26 15.68
CA LEU A 157 1.87 1.82 14.97
C LEU A 157 0.58 1.34 15.64
N ARG A 158 -0.36 2.24 15.85
CA ARG A 158 -1.69 1.88 16.38
C ARG A 158 -2.61 1.52 15.21
N ASP A 159 -2.40 0.34 14.62
CA ASP A 159 -3.14 -0.11 13.43
C ASP A 159 -3.49 -1.61 13.44
N GLN A 160 -3.12 -2.35 14.46
CA GLN A 160 -3.56 -3.73 14.65
C GLN A 160 -5.05 -3.76 15.02
N VAL A 161 -5.84 -4.41 14.20
CA VAL A 161 -7.29 -4.40 14.34
C VAL A 161 -7.71 -5.20 15.58
N GLN A 162 -8.47 -4.58 16.48
CA GLN A 162 -9.14 -5.24 17.60
C GLN A 162 -10.65 -5.29 17.39
N SER A 163 -11.24 -4.22 16.84
CA SER A 163 -12.66 -4.17 16.52
C SER A 163 -12.93 -3.17 15.41
N PHE A 164 -13.77 -3.54 14.44
CA PHE A 164 -14.33 -2.64 13.44
C PHE A 164 -15.76 -2.19 13.78
N ASP A 165 -16.31 -2.61 14.91
CA ASP A 165 -17.63 -2.15 15.35
C ASP A 165 -17.69 -0.61 15.35
N GLN A 166 -18.76 -0.05 14.81
CA GLN A 166 -18.92 1.40 14.73
C GLN A 166 -19.04 2.06 16.12
N ARG A 167 -19.59 1.32 17.10
CA ARG A 167 -19.79 1.81 18.47
C ARG A 167 -18.56 1.59 19.35
N ASP A 168 -17.67 0.65 18.95
CA ASP A 168 -16.50 0.26 19.73
C ASP A 168 -15.32 -0.06 18.81
N ARG A 169 -14.89 0.91 18.00
CA ARG A 169 -13.75 0.74 17.09
C ARG A 169 -12.43 0.86 17.87
N ARG A 170 -11.64 -0.23 17.84
CA ARG A 170 -10.39 -0.30 18.60
C ARG A 170 -9.26 -0.83 17.75
N TYR A 171 -8.05 -0.29 18.04
CA TYR A 171 -6.79 -0.71 17.41
C TYR A 171 -5.73 -0.88 18.49
N GLY A 172 -5.02 -2.00 18.44
CA GLY A 172 -3.82 -2.28 19.22
C GLY A 172 -2.56 -1.72 18.56
N LEU A 173 -1.44 -1.95 19.21
CA LEU A 173 -0.11 -1.57 18.73
C LEU A 173 0.50 -2.72 17.93
N ARG A 174 1.01 -2.41 16.75
CA ARG A 174 1.79 -3.28 15.89
C ARG A 174 3.21 -2.73 15.76
N ALA A 175 4.19 -3.59 15.97
CA ALA A 175 5.58 -3.22 15.78
C ALA A 175 5.98 -3.36 14.30
N SER A 176 6.55 -2.32 13.72
CA SER A 176 7.03 -2.28 12.35
C SER A 176 8.49 -1.85 12.28
N ARG A 177 9.16 -2.20 11.18
CA ARG A 177 10.49 -1.73 10.79
C ARG A 177 10.46 -1.19 9.38
N GLN A 178 11.52 -0.47 9.02
CA GLN A 178 11.70 0.08 7.68
C GLN A 178 12.97 -0.47 7.05
N THR A 179 12.92 -0.69 5.74
CA THR A 179 14.07 -0.99 4.89
C THR A 179 13.92 -0.32 3.54
N ARG A 180 14.85 -0.53 2.63
CA ARG A 180 14.78 -0.09 1.25
C ARG A 180 15.07 -1.25 0.32
N VAL A 181 14.47 -1.21 -0.87
CA VAL A 181 14.76 -2.13 -1.96
C VAL A 181 15.10 -1.33 -3.21
N GLU A 182 16.09 -1.80 -3.95
CA GLU A 182 16.51 -1.18 -5.20
C GLU A 182 15.71 -1.79 -6.35
N LEU A 183 15.05 -0.93 -7.12
CA LEU A 183 14.20 -1.30 -8.24
C LEU A 183 14.81 -0.77 -9.52
N ALA A 184 14.94 -1.59 -10.55
CA ALA A 184 15.38 -1.16 -11.86
C ALA A 184 14.41 -0.12 -12.45
N ASN A 185 14.96 0.97 -12.98
CA ASN A 185 14.15 1.97 -13.67
C ASN A 185 14.04 1.63 -15.16
N PRO A 186 12.88 1.19 -15.67
CA PRO A 186 12.71 0.84 -17.07
C PRO A 186 12.79 2.04 -18.02
N ARG A 187 12.86 3.25 -17.46
CA ARG A 187 12.98 4.51 -18.20
C ARG A 187 14.35 5.16 -18.05
N TYR A 188 15.34 4.42 -17.53
CA TYR A 188 16.71 4.91 -17.42
C TYR A 188 17.28 5.26 -18.79
N GLN A 189 17.94 6.41 -18.86
CA GLN A 189 18.70 6.87 -20.01
C GLN A 189 20.06 7.30 -19.51
N ALA A 190 21.11 6.61 -19.94
CA ALA A 190 22.47 7.02 -19.65
C ALA A 190 22.69 8.45 -20.17
N ALA A 191 23.36 9.27 -19.39
CA ALA A 191 23.78 10.59 -19.86
C ALA A 191 24.63 10.41 -21.13
N LYS A 192 24.25 11.07 -22.22
CA LYS A 192 25.11 11.14 -23.40
C LYS A 192 26.30 12.00 -23.06
N THR A 193 27.43 11.39 -22.78
CA THR A 193 28.71 12.06 -22.50
C THR A 193 29.56 12.31 -23.75
N ASP A 194 29.04 12.04 -24.94
CA ASP A 194 29.72 12.33 -26.21
C ASP A 194 29.65 13.83 -26.53
N HIS A 195 30.41 14.65 -25.79
CA HIS A 195 31.00 15.81 -26.34
C HIS A 195 32.40 15.44 -26.88
N ASP A 196 32.42 14.91 -28.08
CA ASP A 196 33.66 14.86 -28.86
C ASP A 196 33.93 16.29 -29.33
N VAL A 197 34.66 17.02 -28.49
CA VAL A 197 35.09 18.43 -28.78
C VAL A 197 35.94 18.50 -30.05
N TRP A 198 36.47 17.38 -30.53
CA TRP A 198 37.32 17.31 -31.72
C TRP A 198 36.53 17.02 -33.00
N ALA A 199 35.28 16.64 -32.95
CA ALA A 199 34.43 16.43 -34.11
C ALA A 199 33.84 17.73 -34.71
N GLU A 200 33.96 18.86 -34.02
CA GLU A 200 33.48 20.17 -34.47
C GLU A 200 34.62 21.14 -34.92
N LEU A 201 35.83 20.64 -35.07
CA LEU A 201 36.95 21.35 -35.66
C LEU A 201 37.28 20.77 -37.04
#